data_31aa628a71b1e523badb14245bb365d5
#
_entry.id   31aa628a71b1e523badb14245bb365d5
#
_cell.length_a   1.000
_cell.length_b   1.000
_cell.length_c   1.000
_cell.angle_alpha   90.00
_cell.angle_beta   90.00
_cell.angle_gamma   90.00
#
_symmetry.space_group_name_H-M   'P 1'
#
loop_
_entity.id
_entity.type
_entity.pdbx_description
1 polymer ?
#
loop_
_entity_poly.entity_id
_entity_poly.type
_entity_poly.pdbx_seq_one_letter_code
_entity_poly.pdbx_strand_id
1 'polypeptide(L)'
;MTAFAILSCTGNKVYDKYAHTPVSGWEKNDTLKFNIPPIAERNLYSSELGLRINGDYPFMGLTLIIEQTIFPSRESHIDTLNCSLHDTHGNSNGTGLSYYQYNFPITNMMLNKGDSLEIKIRHDMKREILPGISDIGIMLNKHEK
;
A
#
# COMPACT_ATOMS: atom_id res chain seq x y z
N MET A 1 -5.98 21.74 25.70
CA MET A 1 -5.49 21.84 25.08
C MET A 1 -4.49 21.04 24.75
N THR A 2 -4.25 20.18 24.92
CA THR A 2 -3.33 19.31 24.74
C THR A 2 -3.46 18.48 23.58
N ALA A 3 -4.44 18.50 22.88
CA ALA A 3 -4.64 17.64 21.77
C ALA A 3 -3.66 17.88 20.68
N PHE A 4 -2.94 18.96 20.79
CA PHE A 4 -2.08 19.21 19.77
C PHE A 4 -0.99 18.26 19.60
N ALA A 5 -0.45 17.74 20.61
CA ALA A 5 0.66 16.83 20.48
C ALA A 5 0.29 15.64 19.69
N ILE A 6 -0.91 15.21 19.84
CA ILE A 6 -1.33 14.05 19.14
C ILE A 6 -1.42 14.32 17.69
N LEU A 7 -1.88 15.47 17.33
CA LEU A 7 -2.02 15.78 15.96
C LEU A 7 -0.70 15.83 15.28
N SER A 8 0.30 16.29 15.96
CA SER A 8 1.56 16.38 15.28
C SER A 8 2.13 15.01 14.98
N CYS A 9 1.82 14.03 15.76
CA CYS A 9 2.37 12.71 15.49
C CYS A 9 1.79 12.10 14.24
N THR A 10 0.58 12.46 13.87
CA THR A 10 -0.01 11.89 12.70
C THR A 10 -0.07 12.86 11.55
N GLY A 11 0.60 14.00 11.71
CA GLY A 11 0.45 15.05 10.74
C GLY A 11 1.03 14.75 9.38
N ASN A 12 1.92 13.80 9.28
CA ASN A 12 2.55 13.52 8.00
C ASN A 12 1.77 12.56 7.13
N LYS A 13 0.89 11.80 7.71
CA LYS A 13 0.15 10.82 6.92
C LYS A 13 -1.06 11.52 6.31
N VAL A 14 -1.11 11.53 4.99
CA VAL A 14 -2.21 12.20 4.32
C VAL A 14 -3.20 11.22 3.71
N TYR A 15 -2.88 9.96 3.66
CA TYR A 15 -3.80 8.95 3.12
C TYR A 15 -3.43 7.60 3.71
N ASP A 16 -4.43 6.80 4.05
CA ASP A 16 -4.18 5.50 4.66
C ASP A 16 -5.45 4.67 4.54
N LYS A 17 -5.52 3.84 3.53
CA LYS A 17 -6.69 3.01 3.31
C LYS A 17 -6.31 1.63 2.87
N TYR A 18 -7.12 0.66 3.27
CA TYR A 18 -6.95 -0.73 2.88
C TYR A 18 -8.14 -1.19 2.06
N ALA A 19 -7.89 -2.05 1.11
CA ALA A 19 -8.93 -2.71 0.33
C ALA A 19 -8.87 -4.19 0.64
N HIS A 20 -10.03 -4.82 0.78
CA HIS A 20 -10.08 -6.24 1.02
C HIS A 20 -10.03 -6.98 -0.29
N THR A 21 -9.36 -8.11 -0.30
CA THR A 21 -9.40 -8.97 -1.48
C THR A 21 -10.45 -10.05 -1.22
N PRO A 22 -10.96 -10.67 -2.27
CA PRO A 22 -12.00 -11.69 -2.07
C PRO A 22 -11.51 -12.88 -1.26
N VAL A 23 -12.37 -13.39 -0.42
CA VAL A 23 -12.02 -14.55 0.39
C VAL A 23 -11.65 -15.73 -0.48
N SER A 24 -12.27 -15.82 -1.65
CA SER A 24 -11.99 -16.93 -2.56
C SER A 24 -10.62 -16.80 -3.24
N GLY A 25 -9.96 -15.68 -3.06
CA GLY A 25 -8.65 -15.49 -3.63
C GLY A 25 -8.61 -14.24 -4.51
N TRP A 26 -7.43 -13.69 -4.66
CA TRP A 26 -7.24 -12.47 -5.44
C TRP A 26 -6.85 -12.87 -6.85
N GLU A 27 -7.69 -12.54 -7.81
CA GLU A 27 -7.42 -12.91 -9.19
C GLU A 27 -6.44 -11.97 -9.84
N LYS A 28 -5.64 -12.50 -10.74
CA LYS A 28 -4.60 -11.74 -11.39
C LYS A 28 -5.14 -10.54 -12.14
N ASN A 29 -6.32 -10.66 -12.68
CA ASN A 29 -6.91 -9.56 -13.43
C ASN A 29 -7.71 -8.60 -12.58
N ASP A 30 -7.77 -8.82 -11.29
CA ASP A 30 -8.57 -7.99 -10.42
C ASP A 30 -7.69 -6.87 -9.87
N THR A 31 -7.76 -5.72 -10.48
CA THR A 31 -6.93 -4.59 -10.11
C THR A 31 -7.60 -3.81 -8.98
N LEU A 32 -6.85 -3.58 -7.91
CA LEU A 32 -7.33 -2.77 -6.81
C LEU A 32 -7.01 -1.31 -7.09
N LYS A 33 -7.95 -0.42 -6.81
CA LYS A 33 -7.75 0.99 -7.07
C LYS A 33 -7.86 1.81 -5.80
N PHE A 34 -6.98 2.77 -5.68
CA PHE A 34 -6.99 3.69 -4.56
C PHE A 34 -6.98 5.11 -5.12
N ASN A 35 -7.92 5.92 -4.68
CA ASN A 35 -8.02 7.30 -5.17
C ASN A 35 -7.68 8.23 -4.03
N ILE A 36 -6.57 8.93 -4.18
CA ILE A 36 -6.11 9.86 -3.17
C ILE A 36 -6.59 11.24 -3.59
N PRO A 37 -7.37 11.90 -2.75
CA PRO A 37 -7.93 13.21 -3.12
C PRO A 37 -6.84 14.27 -3.25
N PRO A 38 -7.17 15.42 -3.81
CA PRO A 38 -6.16 16.45 -4.01
C PRO A 38 -5.43 16.81 -2.74
N ILE A 39 -4.12 16.89 -2.82
CA ILE A 39 -3.32 17.17 -1.65
C ILE A 39 -3.30 18.66 -1.34
N ALA A 40 -3.03 18.99 -0.10
CA ALA A 40 -3.16 20.36 0.35
C ALA A 40 -1.94 21.23 0.13
N GLU A 41 -0.79 20.63 -0.02
CA GLU A 41 0.42 21.44 -0.19
C GLU A 41 1.48 20.72 -0.99
N ARG A 42 2.30 21.48 -1.69
CA ARG A 42 3.38 20.92 -2.46
C ARG A 42 4.42 20.35 -1.52
N ASN A 43 4.85 19.14 -1.77
CA ASN A 43 5.88 18.52 -0.95
C ASN A 43 6.36 17.24 -1.61
N LEU A 44 7.37 16.64 -1.03
CA LEU A 44 7.81 15.33 -1.42
C LEU A 44 6.97 14.34 -0.62
N TYR A 45 6.36 13.38 -1.29
CA TYR A 45 5.51 12.41 -0.63
C TYR A 45 6.03 11.01 -0.85
N SER A 46 5.91 10.17 0.16
CA SER A 46 6.32 8.77 0.08
C SER A 46 5.11 7.88 0.06
N SER A 47 5.04 6.97 -0.88
CA SER A 47 3.97 5.99 -0.89
C SER A 47 4.48 4.67 -0.34
N GLU A 48 3.61 3.98 0.37
CA GLU A 48 3.96 2.76 1.04
C GLU A 48 2.84 1.75 0.88
N LEU A 49 3.19 0.50 0.71
CA LEU A 49 2.22 -0.57 0.58
C LEU A 49 2.06 -1.29 1.90
N GLY A 50 0.82 -1.50 2.31
CA GLY A 50 0.53 -2.34 3.46
C GLY A 50 -0.01 -3.66 2.97
N LEU A 51 0.40 -4.74 3.59
CA LEU A 51 -0.01 -6.07 3.18
C LEU A 51 -0.41 -6.87 4.39
N ARG A 52 -1.57 -7.48 4.34
CA ARG A 52 -2.00 -8.40 5.39
C ARG A 52 -2.28 -9.75 4.75
N ILE A 53 -1.63 -10.77 5.24
CA ILE A 53 -1.85 -12.13 4.74
C ILE A 53 -2.21 -13.01 5.92
N ASN A 54 -2.80 -14.15 5.62
CA ASN A 54 -3.11 -15.11 6.66
C ASN A 54 -2.33 -16.39 6.37
N GLY A 55 -2.55 -17.42 7.16
CA GLY A 55 -1.78 -18.65 7.04
C GLY A 55 -1.99 -19.42 5.76
N ASP A 56 -2.98 -19.06 4.96
CA ASP A 56 -3.21 -19.78 3.72
C ASP A 56 -2.30 -19.30 2.60
N TYR A 57 -1.61 -18.20 2.78
CA TYR A 57 -0.74 -17.70 1.70
C TYR A 57 0.45 -18.63 1.58
N PRO A 58 0.63 -19.27 0.42
CA PRO A 58 1.63 -20.35 0.31
C PRO A 58 3.02 -19.95 -0.14
N PHE A 59 3.25 -18.69 -0.43
CA PHE A 59 4.53 -18.30 -1.01
C PHE A 59 5.36 -17.45 -0.08
N MET A 60 6.67 -17.40 -0.32
CA MET A 60 7.57 -16.60 0.47
C MET A 60 7.77 -15.21 -0.12
N GLY A 61 7.10 -14.92 -1.18
CA GLY A 61 7.20 -13.62 -1.82
C GLY A 61 5.93 -13.26 -2.52
N LEU A 62 5.81 -11.99 -2.86
CA LEU A 62 4.65 -11.52 -3.60
C LEU A 62 5.14 -10.45 -4.55
N THR A 63 4.83 -10.60 -5.82
CA THR A 63 5.19 -9.61 -6.82
C THR A 63 3.96 -8.84 -7.23
N LEU A 64 4.05 -7.53 -7.14
CA LEU A 64 2.94 -6.65 -7.45
C LEU A 64 3.36 -5.67 -8.52
N ILE A 65 2.40 -5.29 -9.36
CA ILE A 65 2.59 -4.21 -10.31
C ILE A 65 1.78 -3.04 -9.79
N ILE A 66 2.44 -1.91 -9.59
CA ILE A 66 1.79 -0.74 -9.02
C ILE A 66 1.90 0.40 -10.02
N GLU A 67 0.75 0.91 -10.43
CA GLU A 67 0.72 2.02 -11.36
C GLU A 67 0.16 3.23 -10.65
N GLN A 68 0.91 4.32 -10.62
CA GLN A 68 0.50 5.55 -9.96
C GLN A 68 0.35 6.64 -11.00
N THR A 69 -0.81 7.26 -11.06
CA THR A 69 -1.10 8.32 -12.02
C THR A 69 -1.45 9.59 -11.28
N ILE A 70 -0.77 10.67 -11.63
CA ILE A 70 -0.98 11.96 -11.01
C ILE A 70 -1.91 12.78 -11.89
N PHE A 71 -2.93 13.41 -11.30
CA PHE A 71 -3.83 14.28 -12.03
C PHE A 71 -3.70 15.68 -11.49
N PRO A 72 -3.83 16.68 -12.33
CA PRO A 72 -4.33 16.64 -13.70
C PRO A 72 -3.27 16.34 -14.76
N SER A 73 -2.02 16.24 -14.39
CA SER A 73 -0.97 16.08 -15.38
C SER A 73 -1.05 14.78 -16.15
N ARG A 74 -1.56 13.74 -15.49
CA ARG A 74 -1.64 12.39 -16.03
C ARG A 74 -0.29 11.71 -16.17
N GLU A 75 0.69 12.20 -15.43
CA GLU A 75 1.98 11.56 -15.40
C GLU A 75 1.84 10.24 -14.66
N SER A 76 2.34 9.16 -15.23
CA SER A 76 2.21 7.83 -14.64
C SER A 76 3.54 7.19 -14.40
N HIS A 77 3.61 6.42 -13.31
CA HIS A 77 4.79 5.64 -12.99
C HIS A 77 4.34 4.23 -12.71
N ILE A 78 5.03 3.26 -13.30
CA ILE A 78 4.71 1.85 -13.08
C ILE A 78 5.92 1.20 -12.44
N ASP A 79 5.70 0.58 -11.31
CA ASP A 79 6.77 -0.10 -10.59
C ASP A 79 6.42 -1.55 -10.33
N THR A 80 7.42 -2.39 -10.34
CA THR A 80 7.27 -3.78 -9.90
C THR A 80 7.80 -3.86 -8.49
N LEU A 81 6.95 -4.27 -7.57
CA LEU A 81 7.35 -4.37 -6.18
C LEU A 81 7.47 -5.84 -5.80
N ASN A 82 8.66 -6.24 -5.42
CA ASN A 82 8.89 -7.62 -4.99
C ASN A 82 8.93 -7.62 -3.48
N CYS A 83 7.92 -8.21 -2.88
CA CYS A 83 7.78 -8.22 -1.44
C CYS A 83 8.32 -9.53 -0.88
N SER A 84 9.32 -9.44 -0.04
CA SER A 84 9.87 -10.63 0.60
C SER A 84 9.11 -10.89 1.88
N LEU A 85 8.53 -12.04 2.00
CA LEU A 85 7.69 -12.38 3.13
C LEU A 85 8.28 -13.39 4.08
N HIS A 86 9.52 -13.87 3.80
CA HIS A 86 10.03 -14.82 4.74
C HIS A 86 10.54 -14.00 5.87
N ASP A 87 9.75 -13.74 6.78
CA ASP A 87 10.10 -13.13 7.91
C ASP A 87 10.86 -14.05 8.61
N THR A 88 12.01 -13.75 8.76
CA THR A 88 12.84 -14.65 9.38
C THR A 88 12.41 -15.04 10.69
N HIS A 89 11.63 -14.35 11.35
CA HIS A 89 11.23 -14.77 12.61
C HIS A 89 9.99 -15.54 12.57
N GLY A 90 9.46 -15.65 11.44
CA GLY A 90 8.26 -16.40 11.35
C GLY A 90 7.24 -15.86 12.23
N ASN A 91 7.32 -14.67 12.57
CA ASN A 91 6.42 -14.23 13.50
C ASN A 91 5.20 -13.77 12.94
N SER A 92 4.17 -14.21 13.45
CA SER A 92 2.98 -13.56 13.19
C SER A 92 3.01 -12.46 14.14
N ASN A 93 2.65 -11.36 13.73
CA ASN A 93 2.55 -10.31 14.62
C ASN A 93 1.31 -10.43 15.34
N GLY A 94 0.56 -11.35 15.11
CA GLY A 94 -0.72 -11.35 15.61
C GLY A 94 -0.90 -12.07 16.86
N THR A 95 -0.01 -12.38 17.53
CA THR A 95 -0.25 -12.89 18.78
C THR A 95 -1.35 -13.84 18.80
N GLY A 96 -1.22 -14.89 18.22
CA GLY A 96 -2.22 -15.89 18.29
C GLY A 96 -3.17 -15.85 17.15
N LEU A 97 -3.10 -14.83 16.37
CA LEU A 97 -3.91 -14.81 15.20
C LEU A 97 -3.08 -15.25 14.06
N SER A 98 -3.71 -15.54 12.97
CA SER A 98 -3.01 -16.03 11.84
C SER A 98 -2.71 -14.95 10.84
N TYR A 99 -2.63 -13.73 11.27
CA TYR A 99 -2.35 -12.66 10.35
C TYR A 99 -0.94 -12.17 10.47
N TYR A 100 -0.36 -11.82 9.31
CA TYR A 100 0.96 -11.23 9.26
C TYR A 100 0.82 -9.89 8.57
N GLN A 101 1.43 -8.86 9.14
CA GLN A 101 1.35 -7.52 8.61
C GLN A 101 2.72 -7.10 8.10
N TYR A 102 2.75 -6.58 6.87
CA TYR A 102 4.00 -6.12 6.27
C TYR A 102 3.79 -4.73 5.69
N ASN A 103 4.86 -3.95 5.65
CA ASN A 103 4.83 -2.65 5.01
C ASN A 103 6.05 -2.55 4.12
N PHE A 104 5.85 -2.06 2.90
CA PHE A 104 6.94 -1.93 1.95
C PHE A 104 6.92 -0.55 1.32
N PRO A 105 8.07 0.11 1.22
CA PRO A 105 8.08 1.41 0.54
C PRO A 105 7.88 1.22 -0.95
N ILE A 106 7.18 2.14 -1.59
CA ILE A 106 6.98 2.09 -3.02
C ILE A 106 7.87 3.12 -3.69
N THR A 107 7.58 4.40 -3.48
CA THR A 107 8.36 5.41 -4.16
C THR A 107 8.15 6.77 -3.51
N ASN A 108 9.03 7.71 -3.83
CA ASN A 108 8.88 9.08 -3.40
C ASN A 108 8.58 9.90 -4.63
N MET A 109 7.71 10.88 -4.51
CA MET A 109 7.40 11.74 -5.63
C MET A 109 7.02 13.13 -5.17
N MET A 110 7.38 14.11 -5.96
CA MET A 110 6.97 15.48 -5.68
C MET A 110 5.57 15.67 -6.21
N LEU A 111 4.70 16.16 -5.36
CA LEU A 111 3.34 16.47 -5.77
C LEU A 111 3.08 17.93 -5.49
N ASN A 112 2.29 18.55 -6.35
CA ASN A 112 1.95 19.95 -6.20
C ASN A 112 0.59 20.08 -5.55
N LYS A 113 0.35 21.22 -4.91
CA LYS A 113 -0.93 21.47 -4.32
C LYS A 113 -2.02 21.23 -5.35
N GLY A 114 -3.02 20.51 -5.00
CA GLY A 114 -4.13 20.20 -5.89
C GLY A 114 -3.97 18.92 -6.70
N ASP A 115 -2.78 18.33 -6.68
CA ASP A 115 -2.60 17.06 -7.39
C ASP A 115 -3.35 15.97 -6.67
N SER A 116 -4.01 15.10 -7.44
CA SER A 116 -4.59 13.89 -6.88
C SER A 116 -3.86 12.70 -7.49
N LEU A 117 -4.09 11.54 -6.94
CA LEU A 117 -3.32 10.37 -7.32
C LEU A 117 -4.23 9.17 -7.42
N GLU A 118 -4.10 8.41 -8.48
CA GLU A 118 -4.81 7.15 -8.58
C GLU A 118 -3.78 6.04 -8.59
N ILE A 119 -3.91 5.09 -7.69
CA ILE A 119 -2.97 3.99 -7.60
C ILE A 119 -3.70 2.70 -7.91
N LYS A 120 -3.17 1.95 -8.86
CA LYS A 120 -3.74 0.67 -9.25
C LYS A 120 -2.75 -0.41 -8.92
N ILE A 121 -3.22 -1.48 -8.28
CA ILE A 121 -2.35 -2.55 -7.85
C ILE A 121 -2.92 -3.88 -8.31
N ARG A 122 -2.07 -4.69 -8.94
CA ARG A 122 -2.45 -6.06 -9.29
C ARG A 122 -1.27 -6.97 -9.00
N HIS A 123 -1.53 -8.24 -8.80
CA HIS A 123 -0.42 -9.15 -8.56
C HIS A 123 0.08 -9.72 -9.88
N ASP A 124 1.35 -10.07 -9.87
CA ASP A 124 1.99 -10.62 -11.06
C ASP A 124 2.63 -11.96 -10.72
N MET A 125 1.87 -12.81 -10.06
CA MET A 125 2.34 -14.15 -9.71
C MET A 125 1.94 -15.11 -10.82
N LYS A 126 2.61 -16.26 -10.86
CA LYS A 126 2.25 -17.23 -11.87
C LYS A 126 0.89 -17.82 -11.61
N ARG A 127 0.56 -17.99 -10.35
CA ARG A 127 -0.73 -18.52 -9.99
C ARG A 127 -1.81 -17.49 -10.26
N GLU A 128 -2.85 -17.91 -10.94
CA GLU A 128 -3.91 -17.00 -11.35
C GLU A 128 -4.67 -16.43 -10.15
N ILE A 129 -5.02 -17.25 -9.21
CA ILE A 129 -5.78 -16.85 -8.06
C ILE A 129 -4.94 -17.06 -6.81
N LEU A 130 -4.69 -16.00 -6.07
CA LEU A 130 -3.86 -16.08 -4.88
C LEU A 130 -4.71 -16.17 -3.62
N PRO A 131 -4.57 -17.26 -2.88
CA PRO A 131 -5.27 -17.35 -1.60
C PRO A 131 -4.47 -16.66 -0.52
N GLY A 132 -5.10 -16.34 0.57
CA GLY A 132 -4.38 -15.91 1.75
C GLY A 132 -4.03 -14.45 1.86
N ILE A 133 -4.33 -13.65 0.85
CA ILE A 133 -4.14 -12.22 0.99
C ILE A 133 -5.43 -11.64 1.51
N SER A 134 -5.35 -11.01 2.65
CA SER A 134 -6.53 -10.47 3.28
C SER A 134 -6.78 -9.04 2.85
N ASP A 135 -5.76 -8.23 2.90
CA ASP A 135 -5.92 -6.81 2.57
C ASP A 135 -4.67 -6.25 1.94
N ILE A 136 -4.87 -5.27 1.07
CA ILE A 136 -3.78 -4.50 0.51
C ILE A 136 -4.09 -3.05 0.83
N GLY A 137 -3.12 -2.32 1.31
CA GLY A 137 -3.32 -0.94 1.70
C GLY A 137 -2.31 -0.01 1.07
N ILE A 138 -2.69 1.25 1.00
CA ILE A 138 -1.81 2.30 0.52
C ILE A 138 -1.77 3.40 1.56
N MET A 139 -0.55 3.84 1.86
CA MET A 139 -0.35 4.97 2.74
C MET A 139 0.48 6.00 2.00
N LEU A 140 0.14 7.26 2.16
CA LEU A 140 0.90 8.34 1.58
C LEU A 140 1.30 9.28 2.69
N ASN A 141 2.59 9.52 2.83
CA ASN A 141 3.13 10.36 3.89
C ASN A 141 3.87 11.54 3.32
N LYS A 142 3.68 12.70 3.93
CA LYS A 142 4.38 13.89 3.53
C LYS A 142 5.75 13.89 4.20
N HIS A 143 6.77 14.23 3.46
CA HIS A 143 8.08 14.31 4.05
C HIS A 143 8.15 15.60 4.84
N GLU A 144 8.72 15.50 6.03
CA GLU A 144 8.82 16.66 6.80
C GLU A 144 10.18 17.16 6.58
N LYS A 145 10.41 18.38 6.57
CA LYS A 145 11.62 18.88 6.37
C LYS A 145 12.36 18.98 7.34
#